data_d104af098e4807f810d9b5c3939f7729
#
_entry.id   d104af098e4807f810d9b5c3939f7729
#
_cell.length_a   1.000
_cell.length_b   1.000
_cell.length_c   1.000
_cell.angle_alpha   90.00
_cell.angle_beta   90.00
_cell.angle_gamma   90.00
#
_symmetry.space_group_name_H-M   'P 1'
#
loop_
_entity.id
_entity.type
_entity.pdbx_description
1 polymer ?
#
loop_
_entity_poly.entity_id
_entity_poly.type
_entity_poly.pdbx_seq_one_letter_code
_entity_poly.pdbx_strand_id
1 'polypeptide(L)'
;MQRLESNLSAGSVPQTGTSSAAAEKRPLLLIADDDPSQRLLTRYALEREGYQLVEADSGLACLEAASRYQPDMVLLDAVMPDLDGFECCRRLHAQNPDLPILIVTALEDETFVNEAFAAGASDYIPKPIHWSVLKRRLRHLLQANQAQRRLQQLNQELEAKVQERTAQLACQVADLEQLNRLKDHFLATVSHELRTPLTKIKLALELLRRTPLNEKQRQYHDIALQECEAEIQLINRLLDLQGLEGKDLGSAVAAIDLPHLWHSLIESVQQCTQARSLTLQVGDLPPSPWRFYSHRQLLTQILKELLDNACKFTQPGGTIRLEVQPIPEGVEFRIGNTAQIPPDQLPRLFERFYRVPTADPWAQPGSGLGLALVKQWVERLQGHIRVTSEAGWTCFLLRLPSLKPSGRT
;
A
#
# COMPACT_ATOMS: atom_id res chain seq x y z
N MET A 1 -17.94 37.08 -19.27
CA MET A 1 -18.86 37.76 -18.35
C MET A 1 -20.19 37.05 -18.41
N GLN A 2 -20.74 36.67 -17.26
CA GLN A 2 -22.05 36.04 -17.06
C GLN A 2 -22.25 34.67 -17.71
N ARG A 3 -22.03 33.63 -16.94
CA ARG A 3 -22.74 32.33 -16.79
C ARG A 3 -21.79 31.28 -16.28
N LEU A 4 -21.61 31.20 -14.98
CA LEU A 4 -21.11 30.03 -14.24
C LEU A 4 -21.27 30.27 -12.71
N GLU A 5 -22.48 30.65 -12.31
CA GLU A 5 -22.91 30.60 -10.91
C GLU A 5 -24.33 30.02 -10.90
N SER A 6 -24.43 28.72 -10.73
CA SER A 6 -25.62 28.05 -10.17
C SER A 6 -25.39 26.54 -10.23
N ASN A 7 -24.90 25.96 -9.15
CA ASN A 7 -25.13 24.59 -8.70
C ASN A 7 -24.37 24.28 -7.42
N LEU A 8 -24.73 25.05 -6.39
CA LEU A 8 -24.46 24.69 -5.00
C LEU A 8 -25.79 24.77 -4.27
N SER A 9 -26.60 23.72 -4.35
CA SER A 9 -27.71 23.54 -3.39
C SER A 9 -28.01 22.08 -3.18
N ALA A 10 -28.08 21.75 -1.89
CA ALA A 10 -28.73 20.61 -1.28
C ALA A 10 -28.05 19.24 -1.45
N GLY A 11 -27.05 18.99 -0.62
CA GLY A 11 -26.78 17.65 -0.10
C GLY A 11 -27.99 17.18 0.72
N SER A 12 -28.92 16.47 0.09
CA SER A 12 -29.96 15.72 0.79
C SER A 12 -29.28 14.54 1.48
N VAL A 13 -29.21 14.60 2.80
CA VAL A 13 -28.99 13.46 3.69
C VAL A 13 -30.00 12.38 3.28
N PRO A 14 -29.59 11.15 2.94
CA PRO A 14 -30.56 10.07 2.77
C PRO A 14 -31.19 9.83 4.14
N GLN A 15 -32.45 10.19 4.26
CA GLN A 15 -33.30 9.73 5.37
C GLN A 15 -33.18 8.21 5.39
N THR A 16 -32.75 7.70 6.53
CA THR A 16 -32.83 6.29 6.87
C THR A 16 -34.26 5.87 6.67
N GLY A 17 -34.53 5.30 5.50
CA GLY A 17 -35.79 4.63 5.22
C GLY A 17 -35.97 3.56 6.27
N THR A 18 -37.03 3.71 7.05
CA THR A 18 -37.60 2.70 7.93
C THR A 18 -37.56 1.38 7.18
N SER A 19 -36.73 0.47 7.70
CA SER A 19 -36.74 -0.95 7.35
C SER A 19 -38.18 -1.42 7.30
N SER A 20 -38.71 -1.66 6.10
CA SER A 20 -39.86 -2.49 5.90
C SER A 20 -39.54 -3.79 6.61
N ALA A 21 -40.20 -4.02 7.75
CA ALA A 21 -40.19 -5.30 8.41
C ALA A 21 -40.65 -6.33 7.36
N ALA A 22 -39.69 -7.02 6.75
CA ALA A 22 -39.98 -8.20 5.98
C ALA A 22 -40.73 -9.09 6.96
N ALA A 23 -42.01 -9.40 6.67
CA ALA A 23 -42.82 -10.26 7.47
C ALA A 23 -41.99 -11.54 7.73
N GLU A 24 -41.54 -11.72 8.98
CA GLU A 24 -40.71 -12.87 9.34
C GLU A 24 -41.47 -14.12 8.94
N LYS A 25 -40.99 -14.81 7.94
CA LYS A 25 -41.54 -16.06 7.44
C LYS A 25 -41.57 -17.01 8.62
N ARG A 26 -42.79 -17.38 9.07
CA ARG A 26 -42.94 -18.31 10.20
C ARG A 26 -42.22 -19.62 9.85
N PRO A 27 -41.37 -20.16 10.73
CA PRO A 27 -40.66 -21.40 10.44
C PRO A 27 -41.63 -22.55 10.23
N LEU A 28 -41.39 -23.37 9.21
CA LEU A 28 -42.16 -24.54 8.86
C LEU A 28 -41.53 -25.78 9.52
N LEU A 29 -42.26 -26.42 10.40
CA LEU A 29 -41.87 -27.68 11.06
C LEU A 29 -42.62 -28.85 10.49
N LEU A 30 -41.95 -29.97 10.28
CA LEU A 30 -42.53 -31.23 9.93
C LEU A 30 -42.56 -32.12 11.19
N ILE A 31 -43.75 -32.61 11.56
CA ILE A 31 -43.96 -33.50 12.69
C ILE A 31 -44.26 -34.88 12.14
N ALA A 32 -43.48 -35.88 12.50
CA ALA A 32 -43.69 -37.27 12.17
C ALA A 32 -43.86 -38.10 13.45
N ASP A 33 -45.02 -38.66 13.66
CA ASP A 33 -45.38 -39.50 14.81
C ASP A 33 -46.58 -40.37 14.37
N ASP A 34 -46.59 -41.66 14.65
CA ASP A 34 -47.66 -42.57 14.24
C ASP A 34 -48.91 -42.47 15.15
N ASP A 35 -48.72 -41.99 16.40
CA ASP A 35 -49.83 -41.77 17.31
C ASP A 35 -50.56 -40.47 16.97
N PRO A 36 -51.84 -40.52 16.50
CA PRO A 36 -52.61 -39.33 16.16
C PRO A 36 -52.86 -38.40 17.35
N SER A 37 -52.90 -38.95 18.58
CA SER A 37 -53.10 -38.15 19.80
C SER A 37 -51.86 -37.34 20.13
N GLN A 38 -50.67 -37.94 20.04
CA GLN A 38 -49.41 -37.30 20.24
C GLN A 38 -49.16 -36.21 19.16
N ARG A 39 -49.44 -36.55 17.92
CA ARG A 39 -49.33 -35.61 16.80
C ARG A 39 -50.22 -34.38 16.99
N LEU A 40 -51.50 -34.59 17.40
CA LEU A 40 -52.44 -33.49 17.68
C LEU A 40 -51.95 -32.61 18.83
N LEU A 41 -51.47 -33.17 19.92
CA LEU A 41 -50.95 -32.43 21.08
C LEU A 41 -49.72 -31.61 20.70
N THR A 42 -48.80 -32.20 19.96
CA THR A 42 -47.60 -31.53 19.48
C THR A 42 -47.93 -30.38 18.54
N ARG A 43 -48.86 -30.63 17.61
CA ARG A 43 -49.38 -29.58 16.72
C ARG A 43 -49.94 -28.41 17.50
N TYR A 44 -50.90 -28.66 18.40
CA TYR A 44 -51.55 -27.61 19.19
C TYR A 44 -50.53 -26.78 20.01
N ALA A 45 -49.54 -27.44 20.60
CA ALA A 45 -48.51 -26.78 21.39
C ALA A 45 -47.58 -25.88 20.54
N LEU A 46 -47.25 -26.27 19.30
CA LEU A 46 -46.33 -25.55 18.44
C LEU A 46 -47.02 -24.48 17.57
N GLU A 47 -48.29 -24.68 17.16
CA GLU A 47 -49.08 -23.65 16.50
C GLU A 47 -49.24 -22.39 17.37
N ARG A 48 -49.40 -22.57 18.68
CA ARG A 48 -49.50 -21.47 19.65
C ARG A 48 -48.20 -20.67 19.81
N GLU A 49 -47.07 -21.27 19.47
CA GLU A 49 -45.76 -20.59 19.42
C GLU A 49 -45.50 -19.90 18.07
N GLY A 50 -46.44 -20.00 17.13
CA GLY A 50 -46.37 -19.31 15.85
C GLY A 50 -45.66 -20.07 14.73
N TYR A 51 -45.40 -21.37 14.90
CA TYR A 51 -44.85 -22.23 13.85
C TYR A 51 -45.92 -22.63 12.83
N GLN A 52 -45.50 -22.78 11.55
CA GLN A 52 -46.30 -23.50 10.54
C GLN A 52 -45.97 -24.98 10.63
N LEU A 53 -46.95 -25.82 10.44
CA LEU A 53 -46.77 -27.26 10.66
C LEU A 53 -47.26 -28.07 9.46
N VAL A 54 -46.49 -29.13 9.18
CA VAL A 54 -46.87 -30.23 8.29
C VAL A 54 -46.80 -31.50 9.11
N GLU A 55 -47.73 -32.39 8.90
CA GLU A 55 -47.85 -33.66 9.65
C GLU A 55 -47.58 -34.85 8.73
N ALA A 56 -46.94 -35.87 9.29
CA ALA A 56 -46.74 -37.18 8.70
C ALA A 56 -47.06 -38.26 9.74
N ASP A 57 -47.67 -39.33 9.33
CA ASP A 57 -48.10 -40.43 10.18
C ASP A 57 -47.18 -41.65 10.11
N SER A 58 -46.12 -41.58 9.31
CA SER A 58 -45.15 -42.64 9.10
C SER A 58 -43.81 -42.09 8.61
N GLY A 59 -42.76 -42.90 8.69
CA GLY A 59 -41.46 -42.50 8.20
C GLY A 59 -41.39 -42.24 6.68
N LEU A 60 -42.16 -43.01 5.89
CA LEU A 60 -42.26 -42.81 4.44
C LEU A 60 -42.98 -41.51 4.12
N ALA A 61 -44.13 -41.23 4.78
CA ALA A 61 -44.85 -39.95 4.62
C ALA A 61 -43.97 -38.76 5.06
N CYS A 62 -43.14 -38.94 6.08
CA CYS A 62 -42.16 -37.92 6.50
C CYS A 62 -41.16 -37.58 5.40
N LEU A 63 -40.57 -38.56 4.73
CA LEU A 63 -39.64 -38.35 3.64
C LEU A 63 -40.28 -37.63 2.44
N GLU A 64 -41.51 -38.04 2.07
CA GLU A 64 -42.26 -37.39 1.01
C GLU A 64 -42.62 -35.93 1.37
N ALA A 65 -43.08 -35.69 2.60
CA ALA A 65 -43.43 -34.38 3.08
C ALA A 65 -42.19 -33.46 3.17
N ALA A 66 -41.04 -33.97 3.62
CA ALA A 66 -39.78 -33.22 3.67
C ALA A 66 -39.29 -32.78 2.27
N SER A 67 -39.42 -33.69 1.29
CA SER A 67 -39.07 -33.37 -0.10
C SER A 67 -40.00 -32.33 -0.72
N ARG A 68 -41.32 -32.43 -0.44
CA ARG A 68 -42.36 -31.58 -1.02
C ARG A 68 -42.41 -30.19 -0.41
N TYR A 69 -42.35 -30.09 0.90
CA TYR A 69 -42.59 -28.86 1.65
C TYR A 69 -41.32 -28.16 2.11
N GLN A 70 -40.17 -28.83 2.09
CA GLN A 70 -38.85 -28.32 2.51
C GLN A 70 -38.91 -27.59 3.87
N PRO A 71 -39.21 -28.33 4.95
CA PRO A 71 -39.37 -27.76 6.27
C PRO A 71 -38.05 -27.19 6.79
N ASP A 72 -38.14 -26.20 7.68
CA ASP A 72 -36.99 -25.62 8.36
C ASP A 72 -36.44 -26.55 9.46
N MET A 73 -37.22 -27.53 9.92
CA MET A 73 -36.84 -28.54 10.91
C MET A 73 -37.84 -29.71 10.90
N VAL A 74 -37.35 -30.88 11.30
CA VAL A 74 -38.16 -32.10 11.47
C VAL A 74 -38.17 -32.49 12.94
N LEU A 75 -39.38 -32.75 13.46
CA LEU A 75 -39.62 -33.43 14.74
C LEU A 75 -40.05 -34.85 14.43
N LEU A 76 -39.28 -35.86 14.85
CA LEU A 76 -39.37 -37.21 14.36
C LEU A 76 -39.50 -38.21 15.52
N ASP A 77 -40.58 -38.96 15.57
CA ASP A 77 -40.65 -40.07 16.53
C ASP A 77 -39.66 -41.18 16.17
N ALA A 78 -38.98 -41.72 17.17
CA ALA A 78 -38.04 -42.82 17.01
C ALA A 78 -38.69 -44.13 16.59
N VAL A 79 -39.91 -44.38 17.07
CA VAL A 79 -40.63 -45.64 16.84
C VAL A 79 -41.83 -45.39 15.98
N MET A 80 -41.77 -45.78 14.73
CA MET A 80 -42.87 -45.69 13.76
C MET A 80 -43.01 -46.99 12.95
N PRO A 81 -44.22 -47.31 12.44
CA PRO A 81 -44.39 -48.45 11.54
C PRO A 81 -43.70 -48.18 10.19
N ASP A 82 -43.40 -49.26 9.46
CA ASP A 82 -42.81 -49.32 8.12
C ASP A 82 -41.34 -48.84 8.01
N LEU A 83 -41.04 -47.65 8.50
CA LEU A 83 -39.74 -47.07 8.53
C LEU A 83 -39.50 -46.42 9.89
N ASP A 84 -38.55 -46.93 10.68
CA ASP A 84 -38.23 -46.38 11.98
C ASP A 84 -37.63 -44.96 11.89
N GLY A 85 -37.70 -44.22 12.99
CA GLY A 85 -37.26 -42.82 13.01
C GLY A 85 -35.76 -42.67 12.80
N PHE A 86 -34.94 -43.64 13.20
CA PHE A 86 -33.49 -43.56 12.99
C PHE A 86 -33.11 -43.73 11.51
N GLU A 87 -33.75 -44.68 10.81
CA GLU A 87 -33.53 -44.86 9.36
C GLU A 87 -34.12 -43.69 8.57
N CYS A 88 -35.28 -43.17 8.98
CA CYS A 88 -35.85 -41.94 8.41
C CYS A 88 -34.89 -40.76 8.58
N CYS A 89 -34.32 -40.58 9.77
CA CYS A 89 -33.32 -39.57 10.06
C CYS A 89 -32.07 -39.69 9.15
N ARG A 90 -31.53 -40.93 9.00
CA ARG A 90 -30.38 -41.16 8.11
C ARG A 90 -30.67 -40.74 6.68
N ARG A 91 -31.83 -41.03 6.16
CA ARG A 91 -32.25 -40.66 4.79
C ARG A 91 -32.46 -39.16 4.63
N LEU A 92 -33.11 -38.52 5.61
CA LEU A 92 -33.27 -37.06 5.62
C LEU A 92 -31.93 -36.32 5.66
N HIS A 93 -31.03 -36.79 6.54
CA HIS A 93 -29.71 -36.17 6.68
C HIS A 93 -28.85 -36.38 5.42
N ALA A 94 -28.96 -37.56 4.77
CA ALA A 94 -28.27 -37.82 3.52
C ALA A 94 -28.74 -36.93 2.35
N GLN A 95 -30.06 -36.58 2.34
CA GLN A 95 -30.66 -35.70 1.34
C GLN A 95 -30.38 -34.21 1.64
N ASN A 96 -30.37 -33.82 2.89
CA ASN A 96 -30.16 -32.46 3.33
C ASN A 96 -29.41 -32.44 4.67
N PRO A 97 -28.07 -32.38 4.68
CA PRO A 97 -27.28 -32.37 5.91
C PRO A 97 -27.50 -31.15 6.80
N ASP A 98 -28.00 -30.04 6.23
CA ASP A 98 -28.28 -28.81 6.95
C ASP A 98 -29.68 -28.74 7.54
N LEU A 99 -30.51 -29.78 7.37
CA LEU A 99 -31.83 -29.83 7.94
C LEU A 99 -31.78 -30.30 9.41
N PRO A 100 -32.16 -29.45 10.37
CA PRO A 100 -32.17 -29.87 11.76
C PRO A 100 -33.27 -30.95 12.00
N ILE A 101 -32.86 -32.05 12.62
CA ILE A 101 -33.75 -33.17 12.96
C ILE A 101 -33.71 -33.36 14.46
N LEU A 102 -34.86 -33.29 15.10
CA LEU A 102 -35.06 -33.54 16.53
C LEU A 102 -35.81 -34.83 16.73
N ILE A 103 -35.13 -35.85 17.28
CA ILE A 103 -35.77 -37.16 17.53
C ILE A 103 -36.51 -37.13 18.88
N VAL A 104 -37.72 -37.64 18.89
CA VAL A 104 -38.52 -37.87 20.10
C VAL A 104 -38.54 -39.37 20.41
N THR A 105 -38.11 -39.77 21.60
CA THR A 105 -37.94 -41.20 21.92
C THR A 105 -38.44 -41.53 23.34
N ALA A 106 -39.02 -42.72 23.51
CA ALA A 106 -39.33 -43.26 24.82
C ALA A 106 -38.15 -44.02 25.46
N LEU A 107 -37.02 -44.13 24.74
CA LEU A 107 -35.85 -44.92 25.11
C LEU A 107 -34.85 -44.00 25.80
N GLU A 108 -34.57 -44.27 27.08
CA GLU A 108 -33.63 -43.48 27.90
C GLU A 108 -32.19 -44.07 27.94
N ASP A 109 -31.95 -45.14 27.21
CA ASP A 109 -30.68 -45.85 27.24
C ASP A 109 -29.60 -45.10 26.38
N GLU A 110 -28.39 -45.02 26.90
CA GLU A 110 -27.24 -44.32 26.30
C GLU A 110 -26.94 -44.81 24.87
N THR A 111 -27.25 -46.06 24.58
CA THR A 111 -27.11 -46.70 23.25
C THR A 111 -27.97 -46.02 22.20
N PHE A 112 -29.21 -45.68 22.51
CA PHE A 112 -30.16 -45.04 21.59
C PHE A 112 -29.86 -43.55 21.37
N VAL A 113 -29.28 -42.87 22.38
CA VAL A 113 -28.81 -41.49 22.21
C VAL A 113 -27.66 -41.46 21.20
N ASN A 114 -26.71 -42.38 21.32
CA ASN A 114 -25.59 -42.50 20.39
C ASN A 114 -26.08 -42.86 18.97
N GLU A 115 -27.08 -43.70 18.85
CA GLU A 115 -27.69 -44.10 17.55
C GLU A 115 -28.40 -42.90 16.89
N ALA A 116 -29.10 -42.06 17.65
CA ALA A 116 -29.75 -40.84 17.14
C ALA A 116 -28.72 -39.89 16.49
N PHE A 117 -27.65 -39.61 17.20
CA PHE A 117 -26.57 -38.76 16.66
C PHE A 117 -25.83 -39.40 15.48
N ALA A 118 -25.59 -40.72 15.52
CA ALA A 118 -25.01 -41.48 14.41
C ALA A 118 -25.91 -41.48 13.16
N ALA A 119 -27.24 -41.40 13.35
CA ALA A 119 -28.20 -41.25 12.28
C ALA A 119 -28.26 -39.84 11.68
N GLY A 120 -27.59 -38.84 12.29
CA GLY A 120 -27.57 -37.46 11.83
C GLY A 120 -28.58 -36.54 12.53
N ALA A 121 -29.17 -36.98 13.66
CA ALA A 121 -30.04 -36.13 14.44
C ALA A 121 -29.26 -34.95 15.05
N SER A 122 -29.85 -33.77 15.05
CA SER A 122 -29.26 -32.57 15.66
C SER A 122 -29.43 -32.58 17.17
N ASP A 123 -30.48 -33.20 17.68
CA ASP A 123 -30.76 -33.33 19.11
C ASP A 123 -31.86 -34.40 19.32
N TYR A 124 -32.16 -34.72 20.59
CA TYR A 124 -33.23 -35.64 20.96
C TYR A 124 -34.05 -35.15 22.16
N ILE A 125 -35.26 -35.67 22.34
CA ILE A 125 -36.13 -35.41 23.49
C ILE A 125 -36.74 -36.71 24.00
N PRO A 126 -36.65 -37.02 25.29
CA PRO A 126 -37.31 -38.19 25.87
C PRO A 126 -38.82 -37.96 26.02
N LYS A 127 -39.62 -39.02 25.83
CA LYS A 127 -41.04 -39.08 26.22
C LYS A 127 -41.14 -39.47 27.72
N PRO A 128 -42.05 -38.83 28.51
CA PRO A 128 -43.05 -37.85 28.08
C PRO A 128 -42.48 -36.47 27.76
N ILE A 129 -42.99 -35.84 26.71
CA ILE A 129 -42.48 -34.56 26.21
C ILE A 129 -42.69 -33.43 27.25
N HIS A 130 -41.62 -32.86 27.74
CA HIS A 130 -41.64 -31.62 28.50
C HIS A 130 -41.69 -30.40 27.55
N TRP A 131 -42.86 -29.82 27.37
CA TRP A 131 -43.15 -28.75 26.39
C TRP A 131 -42.20 -27.55 26.51
N SER A 132 -41.81 -27.15 27.71
CA SER A 132 -40.85 -26.08 27.93
C SER A 132 -39.44 -26.39 27.36
N VAL A 133 -39.02 -27.66 27.52
CA VAL A 133 -37.73 -28.13 26.99
C VAL A 133 -37.78 -28.22 25.47
N LEU A 134 -38.87 -28.83 24.91
CA LEU A 134 -39.06 -28.92 23.47
C LEU A 134 -38.99 -27.53 22.81
N LYS A 135 -39.79 -26.57 23.31
CA LYS A 135 -39.80 -25.20 22.75
C LYS A 135 -38.44 -24.52 22.78
N ARG A 136 -37.69 -24.72 23.85
CA ARG A 136 -36.33 -24.16 23.97
C ARG A 136 -35.37 -24.79 22.97
N ARG A 137 -35.37 -26.11 22.82
CA ARG A 137 -34.49 -26.84 21.88
C ARG A 137 -34.83 -26.48 20.44
N LEU A 138 -36.11 -26.46 20.05
CA LEU A 138 -36.57 -26.05 18.72
C LEU A 138 -36.04 -24.65 18.37
N ARG A 139 -36.25 -23.69 19.28
CA ARG A 139 -35.82 -22.32 19.05
C ARG A 139 -34.31 -22.23 18.86
N HIS A 140 -33.55 -22.93 19.70
CA HIS A 140 -32.08 -22.95 19.63
C HIS A 140 -31.58 -23.56 18.31
N LEU A 141 -32.11 -24.70 17.90
CA LEU A 141 -31.71 -25.38 16.66
C LEU A 141 -32.06 -24.56 15.42
N LEU A 142 -33.28 -23.95 15.39
CA LEU A 142 -33.67 -23.08 14.28
C LEU A 142 -32.76 -21.83 14.18
N GLN A 143 -32.44 -21.20 15.30
CA GLN A 143 -31.53 -20.05 15.33
C GLN A 143 -30.13 -20.43 14.86
N ALA A 144 -29.57 -21.55 15.32
CA ALA A 144 -28.25 -22.04 14.92
C ALA A 144 -28.22 -22.30 13.40
N ASN A 145 -29.22 -22.97 12.86
CA ASN A 145 -29.34 -23.26 11.42
C ASN A 145 -29.44 -21.98 10.59
N GLN A 146 -30.28 -21.03 11.02
CA GLN A 146 -30.40 -19.73 10.34
C GLN A 146 -29.08 -18.95 10.35
N ALA A 147 -28.37 -18.93 11.49
CA ALA A 147 -27.10 -18.27 11.61
C ALA A 147 -26.03 -18.92 10.68
N GLN A 148 -26.01 -20.24 10.63
CA GLN A 148 -25.09 -20.99 9.76
C GLN A 148 -25.34 -20.69 8.27
N ARG A 149 -26.60 -20.75 7.83
CA ARG A 149 -26.99 -20.40 6.45
C ARG A 149 -26.62 -18.96 6.11
N ARG A 150 -26.84 -18.03 7.04
CA ARG A 150 -26.49 -16.62 6.83
C ARG A 150 -24.97 -16.43 6.71
N LEU A 151 -24.19 -17.12 7.53
CA LEU A 151 -22.73 -17.09 7.46
C LEU A 151 -22.23 -17.62 6.13
N GLN A 152 -22.78 -18.73 5.64
CA GLN A 152 -22.40 -19.29 4.34
C GLN A 152 -22.71 -18.32 3.20
N GLN A 153 -23.89 -17.68 3.20
CA GLN A 153 -24.23 -16.67 2.20
C GLN A 153 -23.27 -15.48 2.22
N LEU A 154 -22.97 -14.94 3.42
CA LEU A 154 -22.05 -13.83 3.55
C LEU A 154 -20.63 -14.18 3.09
N ASN A 155 -20.17 -15.39 3.36
CA ASN A 155 -18.87 -15.86 2.88
C ASN A 155 -18.83 -15.91 1.35
N GLN A 156 -19.86 -16.45 0.71
CA GLN A 156 -19.94 -16.49 -0.76
C GLN A 156 -19.96 -15.08 -1.37
N GLU A 157 -20.76 -14.17 -0.79
CA GLU A 157 -20.80 -12.77 -1.23
C GLU A 157 -19.44 -12.07 -1.05
N LEU A 158 -18.75 -12.36 0.07
CA LEU A 158 -17.44 -11.81 0.35
C LEU A 158 -16.39 -12.33 -0.62
N GLU A 159 -16.36 -13.63 -0.88
CA GLU A 159 -15.44 -14.25 -1.85
C GLU A 159 -15.63 -13.66 -3.25
N ALA A 160 -16.87 -13.51 -3.71
CA ALA A 160 -17.16 -12.88 -4.99
C ALA A 160 -16.64 -11.43 -5.05
N LYS A 161 -16.87 -10.63 -3.99
CA LYS A 161 -16.34 -9.26 -3.90
C LYS A 161 -14.82 -9.20 -3.86
N VAL A 162 -14.17 -10.12 -3.15
CA VAL A 162 -12.71 -10.20 -3.11
C VAL A 162 -12.15 -10.49 -4.49
N GLN A 163 -12.73 -11.46 -5.21
CA GLN A 163 -12.31 -11.77 -6.58
C GLN A 163 -12.48 -10.58 -7.54
N GLU A 164 -13.62 -9.90 -7.48
CA GLU A 164 -13.88 -8.72 -8.31
C GLU A 164 -12.85 -7.61 -8.02
N ARG A 165 -12.62 -7.30 -6.74
CA ARG A 165 -11.65 -6.27 -6.34
C ARG A 165 -10.22 -6.63 -6.71
N THR A 166 -9.85 -7.89 -6.57
CA THR A 166 -8.51 -8.36 -6.96
C THR A 166 -8.29 -8.21 -8.46
N ALA A 167 -9.29 -8.56 -9.28
CA ALA A 167 -9.23 -8.38 -10.72
C ALA A 167 -9.13 -6.90 -11.14
N GLN A 168 -9.92 -6.01 -10.49
CA GLN A 168 -9.85 -4.56 -10.72
C GLN A 168 -8.47 -3.99 -10.37
N LEU A 169 -7.91 -4.38 -9.21
CA LEU A 169 -6.58 -3.95 -8.79
C LEU A 169 -5.49 -4.43 -9.75
N ALA A 170 -5.56 -5.68 -10.21
CA ALA A 170 -4.60 -6.21 -11.18
C ALA A 170 -4.62 -5.42 -12.50
N CYS A 171 -5.80 -5.04 -13.00
CA CYS A 171 -5.93 -4.19 -14.17
C CYS A 171 -5.31 -2.80 -13.95
N GLN A 172 -5.62 -2.14 -12.83
CA GLN A 172 -5.06 -0.83 -12.50
C GLN A 172 -3.53 -0.85 -12.36
N VAL A 173 -2.97 -1.90 -11.76
CA VAL A 173 -1.51 -2.08 -11.66
C VAL A 173 -0.90 -2.20 -13.05
N ALA A 174 -1.48 -3.02 -13.93
CA ALA A 174 -1.00 -3.17 -15.30
C ALA A 174 -1.03 -1.84 -16.09
N ASP A 175 -2.10 -1.07 -15.96
CA ASP A 175 -2.24 0.25 -16.60
C ASP A 175 -1.18 1.25 -16.09
N LEU A 176 -0.96 1.27 -14.76
CA LEU A 176 0.07 2.12 -14.15
C LEU A 176 1.48 1.72 -14.60
N GLU A 177 1.78 0.44 -14.67
CA GLU A 177 3.07 -0.05 -15.19
C GLU A 177 3.28 0.33 -16.65
N GLN A 178 2.23 0.20 -17.48
CA GLN A 178 2.29 0.60 -18.88
C GLN A 178 2.54 2.11 -19.02
N LEU A 179 1.80 2.92 -18.26
CA LEU A 179 1.98 4.38 -18.24
C LEU A 179 3.40 4.76 -17.80
N ASN A 180 3.92 4.09 -16.79
CA ASN A 180 5.28 4.35 -16.30
C ASN A 180 6.33 3.99 -17.36
N ARG A 181 6.19 2.85 -18.04
CA ARG A 181 7.08 2.47 -19.18
C ARG A 181 7.04 3.46 -20.31
N LEU A 182 5.85 3.95 -20.70
CA LEU A 182 5.69 4.96 -21.73
C LEU A 182 6.35 6.28 -21.34
N LYS A 183 6.15 6.73 -20.10
CA LYS A 183 6.80 7.92 -19.54
C LYS A 183 8.34 7.81 -19.64
N ASP A 184 8.91 6.67 -19.23
CA ASP A 184 10.35 6.44 -19.22
C ASP A 184 10.93 6.39 -20.63
N HIS A 185 10.25 5.72 -21.56
CA HIS A 185 10.64 5.68 -22.96
C HIS A 185 10.61 7.07 -23.60
N PHE A 186 9.51 7.82 -23.38
CA PHE A 186 9.35 9.19 -23.88
C PHE A 186 10.48 10.09 -23.43
N LEU A 187 10.78 10.10 -22.12
CA LEU A 187 11.82 10.97 -21.57
C LEU A 187 13.23 10.57 -22.06
N ALA A 188 13.52 9.27 -22.19
CA ALA A 188 14.76 8.78 -22.75
C ALA A 188 14.94 9.23 -24.21
N THR A 189 13.89 9.10 -25.03
CA THR A 189 13.90 9.50 -26.42
C THR A 189 14.09 11.02 -26.56
N VAL A 190 13.29 11.82 -25.85
CA VAL A 190 13.40 13.28 -25.88
C VAL A 190 14.79 13.75 -25.46
N SER A 191 15.34 13.15 -24.41
CA SER A 191 16.68 13.51 -23.93
C SER A 191 17.76 13.21 -24.96
N HIS A 192 17.66 12.08 -25.69
CA HIS A 192 18.60 11.76 -26.78
C HIS A 192 18.48 12.74 -27.93
N GLU A 193 17.24 13.04 -28.35
CA GLU A 193 16.94 13.96 -29.45
C GLU A 193 17.35 15.42 -29.15
N LEU A 194 17.33 15.84 -27.88
CA LEU A 194 17.80 17.15 -27.45
C LEU A 194 19.32 17.20 -27.30
N ARG A 195 19.98 16.12 -26.81
CA ARG A 195 21.43 16.09 -26.64
C ARG A 195 22.17 16.25 -27.95
N THR A 196 21.69 15.62 -29.01
CA THR A 196 22.35 15.61 -30.31
C THR A 196 22.53 17.03 -30.90
N PRO A 197 21.47 17.88 -31.02
CA PRO A 197 21.63 19.25 -31.54
C PRO A 197 22.48 20.13 -30.60
N LEU A 198 22.31 20.00 -29.29
CA LEU A 198 23.08 20.77 -28.32
C LEU A 198 24.59 20.44 -28.40
N THR A 199 24.95 19.16 -28.57
CA THR A 199 26.36 18.76 -28.77
C THR A 199 26.92 19.36 -30.07
N LYS A 200 26.13 19.44 -31.15
CA LYS A 200 26.55 20.08 -32.40
C LYS A 200 26.74 21.59 -32.22
N ILE A 201 25.84 22.26 -31.48
CA ILE A 201 25.95 23.69 -31.14
C ILE A 201 27.19 23.92 -30.29
N LYS A 202 27.45 23.13 -29.26
CA LYS A 202 28.63 23.22 -28.43
C LYS A 202 29.90 23.07 -29.28
N LEU A 203 29.96 22.08 -30.15
CA LEU A 203 31.11 21.86 -31.04
C LEU A 203 31.37 23.07 -31.95
N ALA A 204 30.27 23.63 -32.51
CA ALA A 204 30.38 24.84 -33.37
C ALA A 204 30.93 26.04 -32.58
N LEU A 205 30.47 26.24 -31.35
CA LEU A 205 30.99 27.27 -30.47
C LEU A 205 32.47 27.04 -30.11
N GLU A 206 32.88 25.81 -29.78
CA GLU A 206 34.26 25.47 -29.50
C GLU A 206 35.18 25.71 -30.73
N LEU A 207 34.71 25.47 -31.95
CA LEU A 207 35.43 25.77 -33.17
C LEU A 207 35.52 27.29 -33.41
N LEU A 208 34.46 28.04 -33.15
CA LEU A 208 34.47 29.50 -33.23
C LEU A 208 35.49 30.13 -32.30
N ARG A 209 35.74 29.56 -31.12
CA ARG A 209 36.74 30.04 -30.17
C ARG A 209 38.17 30.00 -30.75
N ARG A 210 38.43 29.15 -31.77
CA ARG A 210 39.73 29.06 -32.45
C ARG A 210 39.94 30.14 -33.51
N THR A 211 38.92 30.92 -33.83
CA THR A 211 39.00 32.05 -34.76
C THR A 211 39.25 33.35 -34.02
N PRO A 212 39.88 34.37 -34.65
CA PRO A 212 40.05 35.66 -34.02
C PRO A 212 38.68 36.32 -33.81
N LEU A 213 38.27 36.44 -32.54
CA LEU A 213 37.04 37.11 -32.12
C LEU A 213 37.38 38.48 -31.53
N ASN A 214 36.53 39.49 -31.83
CA ASN A 214 36.60 40.76 -31.10
C ASN A 214 36.03 40.59 -29.68
N GLU A 215 36.20 41.57 -28.81
CA GLU A 215 35.88 41.48 -27.40
C GLU A 215 34.37 41.23 -27.15
N LYS A 216 33.46 41.86 -27.89
CA LYS A 216 32.01 41.64 -27.84
C LYS A 216 31.63 40.24 -28.34
N GLN A 217 32.24 39.78 -29.42
CA GLN A 217 32.00 38.44 -29.96
C GLN A 217 32.45 37.37 -28.98
N ARG A 218 33.57 37.57 -28.30
CA ARG A 218 34.06 36.64 -27.26
C ARG A 218 33.11 36.58 -26.09
N GLN A 219 32.56 37.71 -25.65
CA GLN A 219 31.56 37.75 -24.57
C GLN A 219 30.29 37.00 -24.95
N TYR A 220 29.74 37.22 -26.16
CA TYR A 220 28.54 36.47 -26.62
C TYR A 220 28.81 34.98 -26.82
N HIS A 221 30.01 34.64 -27.31
CA HIS A 221 30.42 33.26 -27.45
C HIS A 221 30.47 32.54 -26.10
N ASP A 222 31.10 33.16 -25.09
CA ASP A 222 31.25 32.55 -23.76
C ASP A 222 29.86 32.38 -23.08
N ILE A 223 28.95 33.33 -23.24
CA ILE A 223 27.57 33.20 -22.76
C ILE A 223 26.89 32.04 -23.48
N ALA A 224 26.96 31.95 -24.81
CA ALA A 224 26.30 30.89 -25.56
C ALA A 224 26.85 29.49 -25.25
N LEU A 225 28.15 29.37 -25.02
CA LEU A 225 28.81 28.13 -24.63
C LEU A 225 28.33 27.71 -23.22
N GLN A 226 28.30 28.65 -22.28
CA GLN A 226 27.86 28.42 -20.90
C GLN A 226 26.41 27.94 -20.85
N GLU A 227 25.50 28.59 -21.58
CA GLU A 227 24.10 28.19 -21.66
C GLU A 227 23.92 26.81 -22.30
N CYS A 228 24.67 26.53 -23.39
CA CYS A 228 24.64 25.22 -24.03
C CYS A 228 25.10 24.09 -23.08
N GLU A 229 26.16 24.34 -22.30
CA GLU A 229 26.62 23.40 -21.28
C GLU A 229 25.60 23.18 -20.15
N ALA A 230 24.96 24.25 -19.71
CA ALA A 230 23.92 24.19 -18.70
C ALA A 230 22.73 23.32 -19.15
N GLU A 231 22.27 23.48 -20.40
CA GLU A 231 21.20 22.68 -20.98
C GLU A 231 21.57 21.20 -21.13
N ILE A 232 22.79 20.90 -21.57
CA ILE A 232 23.29 19.51 -21.63
C ILE A 232 23.29 18.87 -20.22
N GLN A 233 23.72 19.61 -19.21
CA GLN A 233 23.70 19.13 -17.83
C GLN A 233 22.28 18.89 -17.32
N LEU A 234 21.32 19.76 -17.66
CA LEU A 234 19.92 19.58 -17.33
C LEU A 234 19.36 18.27 -17.89
N ILE A 235 19.62 18.01 -19.18
CA ILE A 235 19.17 16.78 -19.86
C ILE A 235 19.79 15.55 -19.21
N ASN A 236 21.08 15.60 -18.85
CA ASN A 236 21.75 14.50 -18.17
C ASN A 236 21.14 14.24 -16.78
N ARG A 237 20.85 15.28 -16.02
CA ARG A 237 20.15 15.18 -14.72
C ARG A 237 18.75 14.59 -14.83
N LEU A 238 18.00 14.92 -15.91
CA LEU A 238 16.69 14.31 -16.19
C LEU A 238 16.81 12.80 -16.47
N LEU A 239 17.83 12.39 -17.22
CA LEU A 239 18.11 10.97 -17.48
C LEU A 239 18.56 10.22 -16.23
N ASP A 240 19.40 10.84 -15.41
CA ASP A 240 19.86 10.26 -14.14
C ASP A 240 18.68 10.00 -13.19
N LEU A 241 17.67 10.88 -13.15
CA LEU A 241 16.44 10.67 -12.40
C LEU A 241 15.67 9.41 -12.83
N GLN A 242 15.80 9.00 -14.09
CA GLN A 242 15.12 7.84 -14.65
C GLN A 242 15.93 6.55 -14.58
N GLY A 243 17.21 6.64 -14.91
CA GLY A 243 18.13 5.48 -14.99
C GLY A 243 18.36 4.80 -13.64
N LEU A 244 17.85 5.40 -12.56
CA LEU A 244 17.96 4.88 -11.20
C LEU A 244 16.85 3.86 -10.84
N GLU A 245 15.74 3.85 -11.56
CA GLU A 245 14.63 2.93 -11.31
C GLU A 245 14.90 1.53 -11.91
N GLY A 246 15.88 0.76 -11.41
CA GLY A 246 16.03 -0.64 -11.84
C GLY A 246 17.42 -1.23 -11.94
N LYS A 247 18.49 -0.47 -11.69
CA LYS A 247 19.85 -1.04 -11.68
C LYS A 247 20.26 -1.49 -10.28
N ASP A 248 20.63 -2.77 -10.19
CA ASP A 248 21.12 -3.39 -8.97
C ASP A 248 22.48 -2.76 -8.59
N LEU A 249 22.56 -2.10 -7.42
CA LEU A 249 23.78 -1.48 -6.90
C LEU A 249 24.80 -2.49 -6.35
N GLY A 250 24.38 -3.75 -6.20
CA GLY A 250 25.17 -4.77 -5.49
C GLY A 250 26.56 -5.05 -6.09
N SER A 251 26.74 -4.83 -7.39
CA SER A 251 28.01 -5.10 -8.07
C SER A 251 29.04 -3.97 -8.04
N ALA A 252 28.68 -2.78 -7.53
CA ALA A 252 29.52 -1.59 -7.57
C ALA A 252 29.90 -1.01 -6.18
N VAL A 253 29.58 -1.76 -5.10
CA VAL A 253 30.01 -1.39 -3.74
C VAL A 253 31.51 -1.69 -3.59
N ALA A 254 32.30 -0.66 -3.24
CA ALA A 254 33.73 -0.75 -3.07
C ALA A 254 34.17 -0.07 -1.76
N ALA A 255 35.34 -0.46 -1.28
CA ALA A 255 36.01 0.26 -0.20
C ALA A 255 36.48 1.64 -0.71
N ILE A 256 36.02 2.70 -0.08
CA ILE A 256 36.36 4.08 -0.38
C ILE A 256 37.26 4.60 0.72
N ASP A 257 38.39 5.15 0.35
CA ASP A 257 39.24 5.94 1.24
C ASP A 257 38.59 7.33 1.39
N LEU A 258 37.86 7.52 2.50
CA LEU A 258 37.14 8.77 2.73
C LEU A 258 38.04 10.00 2.85
N PRO A 259 39.19 9.99 3.55
CA PRO A 259 40.09 11.13 3.58
C PRO A 259 40.53 11.56 2.18
N HIS A 260 40.90 10.63 1.32
CA HIS A 260 41.33 10.94 -0.05
C HIS A 260 40.19 11.55 -0.88
N LEU A 261 38.98 10.95 -0.81
CA LEU A 261 37.81 11.49 -1.50
C LEU A 261 37.49 12.90 -1.01
N TRP A 262 37.53 13.12 0.31
CA TRP A 262 37.18 14.38 0.94
C TRP A 262 38.16 15.49 0.54
N HIS A 263 39.47 15.22 0.50
CA HIS A 263 40.48 16.17 0.02
C HIS A 263 40.22 16.60 -1.42
N SER A 264 39.94 15.65 -2.32
CA SER A 264 39.65 15.97 -3.73
C SER A 264 38.43 16.86 -3.91
N LEU A 265 37.41 16.69 -3.05
CA LEU A 265 36.21 17.53 -3.04
C LEU A 265 36.50 18.93 -2.49
N ILE A 266 37.30 19.04 -1.42
CA ILE A 266 37.73 20.32 -0.85
C ILE A 266 38.48 21.14 -1.88
N GLU A 267 39.43 20.53 -2.63
CA GLU A 267 40.18 21.22 -3.69
C GLU A 267 39.24 21.81 -4.76
N SER A 268 38.19 21.06 -5.14
CA SER A 268 37.19 21.56 -6.10
C SER A 268 36.39 22.76 -5.56
N VAL A 269 36.07 22.75 -4.29
CA VAL A 269 35.35 23.84 -3.61
C VAL A 269 36.20 25.06 -3.41
N GLN A 270 37.53 24.90 -3.13
CA GLN A 270 38.47 25.99 -2.98
C GLN A 270 38.53 26.92 -4.20
N GLN A 271 38.48 26.35 -5.40
CA GLN A 271 38.44 27.15 -6.63
C GLN A 271 37.18 28.04 -6.69
N CYS A 272 36.04 27.49 -6.32
CA CYS A 272 34.77 28.24 -6.28
C CYS A 272 34.77 29.32 -5.19
N THR A 273 35.29 28.98 -3.99
CA THR A 273 35.33 29.92 -2.86
C THR A 273 36.26 31.10 -3.12
N GLN A 274 37.40 30.87 -3.76
CA GLN A 274 38.33 31.93 -4.18
C GLN A 274 37.69 32.88 -5.22
N ALA A 275 37.05 32.32 -6.24
CA ALA A 275 36.40 33.10 -7.29
C ALA A 275 35.27 33.98 -6.77
N ARG A 276 34.58 33.59 -5.68
CA ARG A 276 33.44 34.29 -5.09
C ARG A 276 33.73 34.98 -3.76
N SER A 277 34.99 35.04 -3.33
CA SER A 277 35.44 35.65 -2.05
C SER A 277 34.71 35.03 -0.84
N LEU A 278 34.56 33.70 -0.80
CA LEU A 278 33.93 32.98 0.31
C LEU A 278 35.00 32.44 1.26
N THR A 279 34.64 32.30 2.54
CA THR A 279 35.49 31.65 3.55
C THR A 279 35.13 30.17 3.64
N LEU A 280 36.12 29.28 3.52
CA LEU A 280 35.96 27.84 3.70
C LEU A 280 36.50 27.40 5.05
N GLN A 281 35.64 26.81 5.88
CA GLN A 281 35.98 26.17 7.15
C GLN A 281 35.83 24.66 7.00
N VAL A 282 36.92 23.95 7.22
CA VAL A 282 36.94 22.47 7.14
C VAL A 282 37.22 21.92 8.54
N GLY A 283 36.36 21.06 9.04
CA GLY A 283 36.55 20.36 10.30
C GLY A 283 37.65 19.30 10.21
N ASP A 284 38.09 18.84 11.38
CA ASP A 284 39.13 17.81 11.48
C ASP A 284 38.66 16.50 10.82
N LEU A 285 39.59 15.91 10.03
CA LEU A 285 39.40 14.60 9.44
C LEU A 285 39.86 13.51 10.43
N PRO A 286 39.10 12.45 10.56
CA PRO A 286 39.56 11.26 11.28
C PRO A 286 40.84 10.71 10.64
N PRO A 287 41.76 10.11 11.43
CA PRO A 287 43.03 9.60 10.91
C PRO A 287 42.81 8.50 9.87
N SER A 288 43.66 8.53 8.81
CA SER A 288 43.70 7.49 7.77
C SER A 288 44.37 6.22 8.31
N PRO A 289 43.96 4.98 7.91
CA PRO A 289 43.01 4.70 6.85
C PRO A 289 41.55 4.55 7.40
N TRP A 290 40.65 5.39 6.91
CA TRP A 290 39.23 5.26 7.21
C TRP A 290 38.48 4.69 5.98
N ARG A 291 38.29 3.37 5.98
CA ARG A 291 37.60 2.67 4.90
C ARG A 291 36.10 2.67 5.10
N PHE A 292 35.39 3.17 4.11
CA PHE A 292 33.93 3.19 4.05
C PHE A 292 33.45 2.43 2.81
N TYR A 293 32.52 1.50 2.99
CA TYR A 293 32.00 0.71 1.86
C TYR A 293 30.76 1.36 1.30
N SER A 294 30.81 1.79 0.05
CA SER A 294 29.69 2.43 -0.64
C SER A 294 29.88 2.42 -2.16
N HIS A 295 28.91 2.98 -2.86
CA HIS A 295 28.99 3.22 -4.30
C HIS A 295 29.72 4.55 -4.56
N ARG A 296 30.98 4.49 -4.95
CA ARG A 296 31.88 5.66 -5.08
C ARG A 296 31.27 6.77 -5.95
N GLN A 297 30.72 6.42 -7.12
CA GLN A 297 30.19 7.43 -8.05
C GLN A 297 29.00 8.18 -7.44
N LEU A 298 28.03 7.48 -6.85
CA LEU A 298 26.88 8.11 -6.23
C LEU A 298 27.28 8.99 -5.05
N LEU A 299 28.17 8.50 -4.18
CA LEU A 299 28.66 9.29 -3.06
C LEU A 299 29.34 10.58 -3.54
N THR A 300 30.17 10.49 -4.56
CA THR A 300 30.85 11.66 -5.15
C THR A 300 29.84 12.64 -5.74
N GLN A 301 28.81 12.16 -6.45
CA GLN A 301 27.77 13.01 -7.03
C GLN A 301 26.92 13.71 -5.95
N ILE A 302 26.53 12.99 -4.90
CA ILE A 302 25.78 13.55 -3.76
C ILE A 302 26.57 14.70 -3.13
N LEU A 303 27.83 14.44 -2.76
CA LEU A 303 28.66 15.43 -2.10
C LEU A 303 28.93 16.63 -3.01
N LYS A 304 29.21 16.39 -4.29
CA LYS A 304 29.42 17.45 -5.27
C LYS A 304 28.20 18.36 -5.44
N GLU A 305 27.01 17.80 -5.57
CA GLU A 305 25.79 18.59 -5.72
C GLU A 305 25.49 19.44 -4.46
N LEU A 306 25.74 18.90 -3.26
CA LEU A 306 25.57 19.65 -2.01
C LEU A 306 26.62 20.78 -1.88
N LEU A 307 27.86 20.54 -2.28
CA LEU A 307 28.92 21.51 -2.24
C LEU A 307 28.71 22.63 -3.29
N ASP A 308 28.27 22.26 -4.49
CA ASP A 308 27.94 23.21 -5.55
C ASP A 308 26.79 24.12 -5.10
N ASN A 309 25.77 23.56 -4.43
CA ASN A 309 24.69 24.33 -3.85
C ASN A 309 25.19 25.26 -2.75
N ALA A 310 26.05 24.82 -1.85
CA ALA A 310 26.63 25.66 -0.82
C ALA A 310 27.42 26.84 -1.45
N CYS A 311 28.26 26.59 -2.45
CA CYS A 311 28.96 27.61 -3.18
C CYS A 311 28.03 28.62 -3.87
N LYS A 312 26.97 28.11 -4.49
CA LYS A 312 26.04 28.89 -5.29
C LYS A 312 25.19 29.84 -4.45
N PHE A 313 24.70 29.36 -3.33
CA PHE A 313 23.74 30.08 -2.50
C PHE A 313 24.36 30.89 -1.34
N THR A 314 25.70 30.78 -1.15
CA THR A 314 26.41 31.64 -0.21
C THR A 314 26.69 33.01 -0.86
N GLN A 315 26.37 34.08 -0.17
CA GLN A 315 26.65 35.44 -0.63
C GLN A 315 28.18 35.73 -0.55
N PRO A 316 28.68 36.63 -1.38
CA PRO A 316 30.08 37.08 -1.28
C PRO A 316 30.45 37.51 0.15
N GLY A 317 31.59 37.09 0.67
CA GLY A 317 32.00 37.30 2.05
C GLY A 317 31.42 36.30 3.06
N GLY A 318 30.50 35.41 2.63
CA GLY A 318 29.92 34.38 3.49
C GLY A 318 30.86 33.19 3.72
N THR A 319 30.42 32.25 4.54
CA THR A 319 31.20 31.10 4.99
C THR A 319 30.53 29.79 4.61
N ILE A 320 31.33 28.82 4.15
CA ILE A 320 30.96 27.41 3.96
C ILE A 320 31.69 26.61 5.01
N ARG A 321 30.98 25.72 5.72
CA ARG A 321 31.52 24.83 6.74
C ARG A 321 31.30 23.38 6.33
N LEU A 322 32.39 22.60 6.33
CA LEU A 322 32.39 21.20 5.95
C LEU A 322 32.93 20.35 7.09
N GLU A 323 32.14 19.38 7.53
CA GLU A 323 32.48 18.44 8.59
C GLU A 323 32.15 17.01 8.14
N VAL A 324 33.01 16.06 8.53
CA VAL A 324 32.76 14.63 8.33
C VAL A 324 33.15 13.87 9.58
N GLN A 325 32.30 12.98 10.05
CA GLN A 325 32.56 12.19 11.25
C GLN A 325 32.07 10.75 11.12
N PRO A 326 32.77 9.78 11.74
CA PRO A 326 32.29 8.42 11.83
C PRO A 326 31.07 8.34 12.76
N ILE A 327 30.10 7.50 12.39
CA ILE A 327 29.00 7.09 13.25
C ILE A 327 28.99 5.56 13.38
N PRO A 328 28.33 4.96 14.38
CA PRO A 328 28.40 3.50 14.63
C PRO A 328 28.09 2.63 13.41
N GLU A 329 27.20 3.08 12.54
CA GLU A 329 26.76 2.31 11.38
C GLU A 329 27.31 2.84 10.05
N GLY A 330 28.15 3.91 10.03
CA GLY A 330 28.63 4.50 8.77
C GLY A 330 29.32 5.84 8.92
N VAL A 331 28.86 6.84 8.17
CA VAL A 331 29.45 8.18 8.10
C VAL A 331 28.37 9.27 8.12
N GLU A 332 28.67 10.37 8.79
CA GLU A 332 27.87 11.60 8.77
C GLU A 332 28.68 12.73 8.13
N PHE A 333 28.08 13.38 7.12
CA PHE A 333 28.60 14.60 6.51
C PHE A 333 27.69 15.77 6.90
N ARG A 334 28.32 16.90 7.28
CA ARG A 334 27.64 18.17 7.52
C ARG A 334 28.18 19.21 6.56
N ILE A 335 27.31 19.74 5.72
CA ILE A 335 27.65 20.78 4.75
C ILE A 335 26.78 21.98 5.09
N GLY A 336 27.41 23.00 5.69
CA GLY A 336 26.75 24.22 6.13
C GLY A 336 27.20 25.41 5.32
N ASN A 337 26.32 26.37 5.12
CA ASN A 337 26.65 27.65 4.49
C ASN A 337 25.84 28.81 5.08
N THR A 338 26.42 30.01 5.03
CA THR A 338 25.75 31.24 5.46
C THR A 338 24.70 31.66 4.44
N ALA A 339 23.51 31.07 4.59
CA ALA A 339 22.29 31.40 3.87
C ALA A 339 21.10 31.06 4.76
N GLN A 340 19.97 31.72 4.58
CA GLN A 340 18.78 31.40 5.32
C GLN A 340 17.65 31.04 4.38
N ILE A 341 17.01 29.91 4.67
CA ILE A 341 15.85 29.40 3.95
C ILE A 341 14.64 29.55 4.89
N PRO A 342 13.53 30.12 4.45
CA PRO A 342 12.32 30.22 5.26
C PRO A 342 11.83 28.83 5.73
N PRO A 343 11.37 28.66 6.99
CA PRO A 343 10.99 27.36 7.54
C PRO A 343 9.89 26.65 6.75
N ASP A 344 8.95 27.39 6.18
CA ASP A 344 7.85 26.91 5.34
C ASP A 344 8.33 26.30 4.01
N GLN A 345 9.54 26.66 3.56
CA GLN A 345 10.14 26.19 2.32
C GLN A 345 10.99 24.92 2.50
N LEU A 346 11.47 24.65 3.72
CA LEU A 346 12.38 23.50 3.99
C LEU A 346 11.81 22.13 3.58
N PRO A 347 10.54 21.82 3.84
CA PRO A 347 9.98 20.50 3.44
C PRO A 347 9.97 20.28 1.94
N ARG A 348 9.90 21.35 1.16
CA ARG A 348 9.76 21.32 -0.30
C ARG A 348 11.08 21.31 -1.05
N LEU A 349 12.21 21.53 -0.40
CA LEU A 349 13.53 21.63 -1.05
C LEU A 349 13.93 20.40 -1.87
N PHE A 350 13.40 19.23 -1.53
CA PHE A 350 13.67 17.98 -2.21
C PHE A 350 12.61 17.61 -3.27
N GLU A 351 11.58 18.47 -3.48
CA GLU A 351 10.62 18.29 -4.56
C GLU A 351 11.28 18.58 -5.92
N ARG A 352 10.87 17.85 -6.96
CA ARG A 352 11.38 18.07 -8.34
C ARG A 352 10.93 19.44 -8.85
N PHE A 353 11.86 20.17 -9.50
CA PHE A 353 11.64 21.51 -10.05
C PHE A 353 11.32 22.60 -9.02
N TYR A 354 11.39 22.28 -7.73
CA TYR A 354 11.14 23.27 -6.70
C TYR A 354 12.35 24.19 -6.51
N ARG A 355 12.07 25.50 -6.39
CA ARG A 355 13.03 26.56 -6.11
C ARG A 355 12.45 27.48 -5.05
N VAL A 356 13.28 27.87 -4.09
CA VAL A 356 12.89 28.91 -3.11
C VAL A 356 12.61 30.21 -3.87
N PRO A 357 11.42 30.81 -3.73
CA PRO A 357 11.10 32.08 -4.39
C PRO A 357 12.09 33.17 -3.94
N THR A 358 12.72 33.83 -4.89
CA THR A 358 13.60 35.00 -4.66
C THR A 358 13.01 36.21 -5.35
N ALA A 359 13.40 37.41 -4.90
CA ALA A 359 12.93 38.67 -5.50
C ALA A 359 13.35 38.81 -6.98
N ASP A 360 14.45 38.17 -7.37
CA ASP A 360 14.88 38.05 -8.76
C ASP A 360 15.01 36.57 -9.15
N PRO A 361 14.02 36.01 -9.87
CA PRO A 361 14.04 34.61 -10.33
C PRO A 361 15.21 34.27 -11.26
N TRP A 362 15.83 35.26 -11.88
CA TRP A 362 16.93 35.10 -12.86
C TRP A 362 18.32 35.25 -12.24
N ALA A 363 18.40 35.81 -11.02
CA ALA A 363 19.69 36.10 -10.37
C ALA A 363 20.53 34.86 -10.06
N GLN A 364 19.92 33.66 -10.01
CA GLN A 364 20.66 32.41 -9.76
C GLN A 364 20.11 31.28 -10.64
N PRO A 365 20.83 30.82 -11.66
CA PRO A 365 20.42 29.75 -12.53
C PRO A 365 20.35 28.42 -11.78
N GLY A 366 19.30 27.61 -12.03
CA GLY A 366 19.15 26.27 -11.44
C GLY A 366 17.85 25.62 -11.83
N SER A 367 17.89 24.32 -12.14
CA SER A 367 16.75 23.53 -12.61
C SER A 367 15.78 23.08 -11.51
N GLY A 368 16.16 23.18 -10.21
CA GLY A 368 15.40 22.62 -9.11
C GLY A 368 15.42 21.07 -9.06
N LEU A 369 16.34 20.42 -9.79
CA LEU A 369 16.48 18.97 -9.84
C LEU A 369 17.59 18.43 -8.94
N GLY A 370 18.59 19.23 -8.57
CA GLY A 370 19.78 18.77 -7.86
C GLY A 370 19.47 18.14 -6.51
N LEU A 371 18.72 18.80 -5.65
CA LEU A 371 18.37 18.25 -4.33
C LEU A 371 17.40 17.07 -4.42
N ALA A 372 16.52 17.03 -5.41
CA ALA A 372 15.65 15.88 -5.66
C ALA A 372 16.47 14.64 -6.05
N LEU A 373 17.51 14.81 -6.89
CA LEU A 373 18.48 13.77 -7.22
C LEU A 373 19.27 13.31 -6.00
N VAL A 374 19.79 14.25 -5.22
CA VAL A 374 20.51 13.95 -3.97
C VAL A 374 19.66 13.06 -3.07
N LYS A 375 18.38 13.40 -2.86
CA LYS A 375 17.47 12.59 -2.05
C LYS A 375 17.33 11.17 -2.58
N GLN A 376 17.09 10.99 -3.88
CA GLN A 376 17.00 9.66 -4.50
C GLN A 376 18.32 8.85 -4.38
N TRP A 377 19.46 9.47 -4.61
CA TRP A 377 20.74 8.80 -4.47
C TRP A 377 21.03 8.39 -3.02
N VAL A 378 20.66 9.24 -2.06
CA VAL A 378 20.80 8.95 -0.63
C VAL A 378 19.88 7.79 -0.22
N GLU A 379 18.62 7.79 -0.63
CA GLU A 379 17.68 6.69 -0.39
C GLU A 379 18.20 5.38 -0.98
N ARG A 380 18.79 5.43 -2.16
CA ARG A 380 19.38 4.26 -2.82
C ARG A 380 20.61 3.73 -2.09
N LEU A 381 21.38 4.59 -1.44
CA LEU A 381 22.47 4.21 -0.55
C LEU A 381 21.99 3.84 0.86
N GLN A 382 20.66 3.69 1.06
CA GLN A 382 20.02 3.39 2.34
C GLN A 382 20.35 4.43 3.43
N GLY A 383 20.62 5.66 3.02
CA GLY A 383 20.99 6.76 3.88
C GLY A 383 19.81 7.69 4.19
N HIS A 384 20.13 8.76 4.92
CA HIS A 384 19.16 9.81 5.27
C HIS A 384 19.80 11.17 5.09
N ILE A 385 19.03 12.10 4.52
CA ILE A 385 19.41 13.51 4.41
C ILE A 385 18.39 14.40 5.11
N ARG A 386 18.87 15.38 5.85
CA ARG A 386 18.06 16.42 6.49
C ARG A 386 18.65 17.79 6.19
N VAL A 387 17.82 18.81 6.26
CA VAL A 387 18.22 20.20 6.15
C VAL A 387 17.65 20.99 7.32
N THR A 388 18.45 21.88 7.88
CA THR A 388 18.06 22.85 8.89
C THR A 388 18.50 24.23 8.42
N SER A 389 17.72 25.27 8.77
CA SER A 389 18.08 26.64 8.44
C SER A 389 17.69 27.55 9.60
N GLU A 390 18.69 27.93 10.41
CA GLU A 390 18.52 28.69 11.64
C GLU A 390 19.67 29.70 11.82
N ALA A 391 19.39 30.82 12.43
CA ALA A 391 20.39 31.86 12.77
C ALA A 391 21.33 32.26 11.61
N GLY A 392 20.78 32.34 10.40
CA GLY A 392 21.57 32.72 9.21
C GLY A 392 22.40 31.60 8.59
N TRP A 393 22.25 30.36 9.06
CA TRP A 393 22.91 29.16 8.55
C TRP A 393 21.93 28.18 7.96
N THR A 394 22.25 27.63 6.82
CA THR A 394 21.62 26.41 6.28
C THR A 394 22.60 25.25 6.35
N CYS A 395 22.19 24.14 6.92
CA CYS A 395 23.03 22.95 7.09
C CYS A 395 22.31 21.71 6.53
N PHE A 396 22.96 21.02 5.61
CA PHE A 396 22.58 19.69 5.14
C PHE A 396 23.33 18.64 5.94
N LEU A 397 22.56 17.75 6.58
CA LEU A 397 23.06 16.61 7.34
C LEU A 397 22.80 15.35 6.54
N LEU A 398 23.86 14.69 6.10
CA LEU A 398 23.84 13.45 5.31
C LEU A 398 24.39 12.30 6.15
N ARG A 399 23.59 11.28 6.41
CA ARG A 399 23.98 10.03 7.08
C ARG A 399 23.91 8.87 6.11
N LEU A 400 25.02 8.16 5.95
CA LEU A 400 25.12 7.00 5.07
C LEU A 400 25.62 5.78 5.84
N PRO A 401 24.93 4.64 5.78
CA PRO A 401 25.42 3.40 6.35
C PRO A 401 26.59 2.85 5.52
N SER A 402 27.50 2.15 6.16
CA SER A 402 28.52 1.39 5.43
C SER A 402 27.88 0.13 4.84
N LEU A 403 27.83 0.06 3.52
CA LEU A 403 27.25 -1.06 2.79
C LEU A 403 28.19 -2.27 2.91
N LYS A 404 27.67 -3.46 3.21
CA LYS A 404 28.49 -4.67 3.17
C LYS A 404 28.77 -5.03 1.72
N PRO A 405 30.02 -5.32 1.32
CA PRO A 405 30.28 -5.87 0.00
C PRO A 405 29.51 -7.19 -0.11
N SER A 406 28.75 -7.37 -1.19
CA SER A 406 28.11 -8.65 -1.49
C SER A 406 29.22 -9.69 -1.63
N GLY A 407 29.35 -10.56 -0.60
CA GLY A 407 30.34 -11.62 -0.60
C GLY A 407 30.08 -12.56 -1.77
N ARG A 408 31.07 -12.69 -2.65
CA ARG A 408 31.24 -13.95 -3.36
C ARG A 408 31.64 -14.97 -2.28
N THR A 409 30.67 -15.81 -1.82
CA THR A 409 30.97 -17.13 -1.25
C THR A 409 31.38 -18.04 -2.36
#